data_c77fba2f642e87c84de1509f09ef1665
#
_entry.id   c77fba2f642e87c84de1509f09ef1665
#
_cell.length_a   1.000
_cell.length_b   1.000
_cell.length_c   1.000
_cell.angle_alpha   90.00
_cell.angle_beta   90.00
_cell.angle_gamma   90.00
#
_symmetry.space_group_name_H-M   'P 1'
#
loop_
_entity.id
_entity.type
_entity.pdbx_description
1 polymer ?
#
loop_
_entity_poly.entity_id
_entity_poly.type
_entity_poly.pdbx_seq_one_letter_code
_entity_poly.pdbx_strand_id
1 'polypeptide(L)'
;MRPPRELRPPVVRRFREAAPDGRTVFFVHPGALAPTVYRALAGALPEGDGLTVLDLGAVPEYAEAALTGGRAATTVAGLAERLLAAVDPPPGPYTLAGWSFGGVLAVAMADALPAERRPARLVLLDSIAPTEEYKQPDDALEPGLLLDWFSMYLGAKRGRPVRLAPGALDGRSVDDGLPVVLDAAVASGALLPDTPLPGLRKLYDTYVDGLLRNNRLTAPHRAAPAPLPVVLVKAERSLVPGDDTLGWLPLAPHGLTVHLCPGDHYTMLDHPDAVDTIARLLRGA
;
A
#
# COMPACT_ATOMS: atom_id res chain seq x y z
N MET A 1 39.06 -8.61 -5.57
CA MET A 1 37.95 -8.35 -6.51
C MET A 1 36.73 -8.03 -5.67
N ARG A 2 36.18 -6.79 -5.65
CA ARG A 2 34.93 -6.47 -5.00
C ARG A 2 33.83 -7.17 -5.76
N PRO A 3 32.86 -7.84 -5.05
CA PRO A 3 31.69 -8.39 -5.74
C PRO A 3 30.93 -7.27 -6.46
N PRO A 4 30.28 -7.55 -7.60
CA PRO A 4 29.52 -6.55 -8.31
C PRO A 4 28.48 -5.96 -7.34
N ARG A 5 28.44 -4.62 -7.27
CA ARG A 5 27.40 -3.89 -6.53
C ARG A 5 26.07 -4.34 -7.15
N GLU A 6 25.32 -5.16 -6.46
CA GLU A 6 23.92 -5.42 -6.83
C GLU A 6 23.26 -4.06 -6.98
N LEU A 7 22.85 -3.73 -8.18
CA LEU A 7 22.13 -2.49 -8.48
C LEU A 7 20.78 -2.58 -7.75
N ARG A 8 20.72 -1.98 -6.57
CA ARG A 8 19.43 -1.84 -5.86
C ARG A 8 18.46 -1.10 -6.79
N PRO A 9 17.20 -1.52 -6.87
CA PRO A 9 16.22 -0.84 -7.69
C PRO A 9 16.10 0.64 -7.25
N PRO A 10 15.84 1.56 -8.18
CA PRO A 10 15.72 2.98 -7.84
C PRO A 10 14.47 3.23 -6.98
N VAL A 11 14.59 4.12 -5.99
CA VAL A 11 13.46 4.56 -5.14
C VAL A 11 12.41 5.29 -5.99
N VAL A 12 12.83 6.08 -6.97
CA VAL A 12 11.95 6.83 -7.87
C VAL A 12 11.81 6.08 -9.19
N ARG A 13 10.57 5.70 -9.53
CA ARG A 13 10.22 4.99 -10.77
C ARG A 13 9.24 5.82 -11.59
N ARG A 14 9.66 6.32 -12.72
CA ARG A 14 8.77 7.03 -13.65
C ARG A 14 8.08 6.05 -14.57
N PHE A 15 6.76 5.98 -14.49
CA PHE A 15 5.93 5.18 -15.38
C PHE A 15 5.47 5.97 -16.61
N ARG A 16 5.26 7.28 -16.42
CA ARG A 16 4.95 8.22 -17.49
C ARG A 16 5.42 9.62 -17.08
N GLU A 17 6.06 10.31 -18.00
CA GLU A 17 6.45 11.72 -17.80
C GLU A 17 5.25 12.63 -18.06
N ALA A 18 5.13 13.71 -17.29
CA ALA A 18 4.14 14.73 -17.55
C ALA A 18 4.58 15.62 -18.72
N ALA A 19 3.64 15.99 -19.58
CA ALA A 19 3.83 17.07 -20.54
C ALA A 19 4.00 18.42 -19.81
N PRO A 20 4.48 19.47 -20.48
CA PRO A 20 4.68 20.79 -19.84
C PRO A 20 3.45 21.32 -19.12
N ASP A 21 2.24 21.11 -19.70
CA ASP A 21 0.95 21.53 -19.12
C ASP A 21 0.23 20.41 -18.37
N GLY A 22 0.84 19.21 -18.27
CA GLY A 22 0.30 18.06 -17.59
C GLY A 22 0.52 18.11 -16.08
N ARG A 23 -0.29 17.34 -15.35
CA ARG A 23 -0.14 17.21 -13.89
C ARG A 23 0.75 16.02 -13.56
N THR A 24 1.56 16.17 -12.54
CA THR A 24 2.36 15.06 -12.01
C THR A 24 1.65 14.40 -10.83
N VAL A 25 1.54 13.09 -10.86
CA VAL A 25 1.13 12.27 -9.72
C VAL A 25 2.37 11.62 -9.13
N PHE A 26 2.66 11.91 -7.87
CA PHE A 26 3.61 11.16 -7.05
C PHE A 26 2.85 10.15 -6.22
N PHE A 27 3.23 8.89 -6.34
CA PHE A 27 2.51 7.78 -5.72
C PHE A 27 3.44 6.96 -4.81
N VAL A 28 3.15 6.91 -3.51
CA VAL A 28 3.93 6.13 -2.54
C VAL A 28 3.48 4.67 -2.55
N HIS A 29 4.38 3.80 -2.99
CA HIS A 29 4.18 2.35 -3.04
C HIS A 29 4.71 1.67 -1.77
N PRO A 30 3.89 0.85 -1.06
CA PRO A 30 4.25 0.26 0.24
C PRO A 30 5.24 -0.91 0.15
N GLY A 31 5.60 -1.36 -1.05
CA GLY A 31 6.56 -2.46 -1.24
C GLY A 31 5.95 -3.87 -1.15
N ALA A 32 4.61 -4.01 -1.10
CA ALA A 32 3.96 -5.32 -0.94
C ALA A 32 3.95 -6.16 -2.24
N LEU A 33 3.61 -5.54 -3.36
CA LEU A 33 3.62 -6.15 -4.70
C LEU A 33 4.77 -5.55 -5.54
N ALA A 34 4.97 -6.08 -6.74
CA ALA A 34 5.92 -5.44 -7.67
C ALA A 34 5.34 -4.09 -8.15
N PRO A 35 6.16 -3.02 -8.27
CA PRO A 35 5.67 -1.71 -8.74
C PRO A 35 5.04 -1.72 -10.13
N THR A 36 5.19 -2.80 -10.90
CA THR A 36 4.53 -2.98 -12.21
C THR A 36 3.01 -2.95 -12.14
N VAL A 37 2.39 -3.10 -10.96
CA VAL A 37 0.94 -2.95 -10.73
C VAL A 37 0.41 -1.55 -11.12
N TYR A 38 1.28 -0.54 -11.16
CA TYR A 38 0.90 0.82 -11.56
C TYR A 38 0.83 1.04 -13.08
N ARG A 39 1.12 0.03 -13.91
CA ARG A 39 1.08 0.19 -15.38
C ARG A 39 -0.32 0.49 -15.91
N ALA A 40 -1.33 -0.20 -15.40
CA ALA A 40 -2.72 0.04 -15.76
C ALA A 40 -3.13 1.48 -15.41
N LEU A 41 -2.82 1.91 -14.19
CA LEU A 41 -3.09 3.27 -13.73
C LEU A 41 -2.35 4.33 -14.58
N ALA A 42 -1.08 4.09 -14.93
CA ALA A 42 -0.34 4.99 -15.81
C ALA A 42 -1.00 5.13 -17.20
N GLY A 43 -1.58 4.04 -17.72
CA GLY A 43 -2.32 4.05 -18.99
C GLY A 43 -3.66 4.78 -18.90
N ALA A 44 -4.35 4.69 -17.76
CA ALA A 44 -5.67 5.28 -17.54
C ALA A 44 -5.63 6.79 -17.19
N LEU A 45 -4.49 7.32 -16.77
CA LEU A 45 -4.35 8.76 -16.56
C LEU A 45 -4.56 9.51 -17.89
N PRO A 46 -5.13 10.74 -17.88
CA PRO A 46 -5.30 11.55 -19.07
C PRO A 46 -3.99 11.78 -19.83
N GLU A 47 -4.11 12.00 -21.13
CA GLU A 47 -2.97 12.33 -21.97
C GLU A 47 -2.27 13.59 -21.42
N GLY A 48 -0.95 13.55 -21.37
CA GLY A 48 -0.13 14.62 -20.79
C GLY A 48 0.14 14.52 -19.29
N ASP A 49 -0.68 13.81 -18.50
CA ASP A 49 -0.41 13.63 -17.07
C ASP A 49 0.68 12.59 -16.81
N GLY A 50 1.53 12.82 -15.83
CA GLY A 50 2.64 11.93 -15.46
C GLY A 50 2.36 11.10 -14.21
N LEU A 51 3.02 9.93 -14.12
CA LEU A 51 3.00 9.08 -12.92
C LEU A 51 4.42 8.72 -12.51
N THR A 52 4.79 9.15 -11.32
CA THR A 52 6.05 8.80 -10.65
C THR A 52 5.75 8.03 -9.37
N VAL A 53 6.24 6.81 -9.28
CA VAL A 53 6.05 5.93 -8.12
C VAL A 53 7.30 6.00 -7.24
N LEU A 54 7.08 6.20 -5.94
CA LEU A 54 8.09 6.17 -4.89
C LEU A 54 8.07 4.78 -4.26
N ASP A 55 9.03 3.95 -4.62
CA ASP A 55 9.11 2.53 -4.20
C ASP A 55 9.77 2.42 -2.82
N LEU A 56 8.96 2.27 -1.78
CA LEU A 56 9.43 2.13 -0.41
C LEU A 56 10.30 0.88 -0.23
N GLY A 57 10.03 -0.20 -0.98
CA GLY A 57 10.84 -1.41 -0.95
C GLY A 57 12.28 -1.21 -1.42
N ALA A 58 12.56 -0.12 -2.16
CA ALA A 58 13.90 0.26 -2.59
C ALA A 58 14.63 1.20 -1.60
N VAL A 59 13.95 1.68 -0.56
CA VAL A 59 14.55 2.51 0.50
C VAL A 59 15.37 1.60 1.44
N PRO A 60 16.70 1.83 1.57
CA PRO A 60 17.57 0.93 2.35
C PRO A 60 17.13 0.74 3.78
N GLU A 61 16.79 1.82 4.47
CA GLU A 61 16.38 1.84 5.87
C GLU A 61 15.09 1.03 6.11
N TYR A 62 14.18 1.05 5.15
CA TYR A 62 12.96 0.25 5.19
C TYR A 62 13.23 -1.23 4.86
N ALA A 63 14.11 -1.52 3.90
CA ALA A 63 14.49 -2.89 3.55
C ALA A 63 15.27 -3.56 4.71
N GLU A 64 16.16 -2.82 5.39
CA GLU A 64 16.91 -3.30 6.56
C GLU A 64 15.98 -3.61 7.75
N ALA A 65 14.88 -2.86 7.89
CA ALA A 65 13.86 -3.15 8.89
C ALA A 65 13.29 -4.57 8.75
N ALA A 66 13.17 -5.09 7.54
CA ALA A 66 12.74 -6.46 7.30
C ALA A 66 13.70 -7.50 7.90
N LEU A 67 15.02 -7.23 7.85
CA LEU A 67 16.05 -8.14 8.35
C LEU A 67 16.18 -8.11 9.88
N THR A 68 15.72 -7.05 10.53
CA THR A 68 15.82 -6.83 11.97
C THR A 68 14.50 -7.05 12.71
N GLY A 69 13.51 -7.69 12.05
CA GLY A 69 12.18 -7.91 12.61
C GLY A 69 11.44 -6.60 12.93
N GLY A 70 11.58 -5.59 12.07
CA GLY A 70 10.94 -4.28 12.21
C GLY A 70 11.61 -3.34 13.21
N ARG A 71 12.77 -3.72 13.76
CA ARG A 71 13.56 -2.90 14.70
C ARG A 71 14.51 -1.94 13.98
N ALA A 72 14.07 -1.32 12.89
CA ALA A 72 14.93 -0.38 12.18
C ALA A 72 15.13 0.90 12.96
N ALA A 73 16.28 1.52 12.74
CA ALA A 73 16.57 2.88 13.15
C ALA A 73 15.85 3.94 12.30
N THR A 74 14.66 3.60 11.75
CA THR A 74 13.85 4.51 10.92
C THR A 74 12.46 4.69 11.52
N THR A 75 11.82 5.81 11.16
CA THR A 75 10.48 6.19 11.59
C THR A 75 9.64 6.56 10.37
N VAL A 76 8.32 6.69 10.53
CA VAL A 76 7.44 7.22 9.47
C VAL A 76 7.93 8.60 9.00
N ALA A 77 8.30 9.50 9.92
CA ALA A 77 8.84 10.82 9.57
C ALA A 77 10.17 10.71 8.77
N GLY A 78 11.12 9.90 9.25
CA GLY A 78 12.39 9.69 8.55
C GLY A 78 12.21 9.07 7.16
N LEU A 79 11.26 8.16 6.98
CA LEU A 79 10.91 7.62 5.66
C LEU A 79 10.28 8.68 4.75
N ALA A 80 9.37 9.51 5.28
CA ALA A 80 8.76 10.61 4.54
C ALA A 80 9.81 11.62 4.06
N GLU A 81 10.73 12.04 4.93
CA GLU A 81 11.87 12.91 4.58
C GLU A 81 12.75 12.28 3.50
N ARG A 82 13.03 10.99 3.63
CA ARG A 82 13.84 10.24 2.65
C ARG A 82 13.18 10.20 1.27
N LEU A 83 11.85 9.99 1.22
CA LEU A 83 11.10 10.00 -0.04
C LEU A 83 11.03 11.41 -0.64
N LEU A 84 10.82 12.44 0.16
CA LEU A 84 10.84 13.84 -0.28
C LEU A 84 12.20 14.22 -0.87
N ALA A 85 13.31 13.85 -0.21
CA ALA A 85 14.65 14.10 -0.71
C ALA A 85 14.95 13.35 -2.02
N ALA A 86 14.30 12.20 -2.26
CA ALA A 86 14.49 11.42 -3.47
C ALA A 86 13.72 11.99 -4.67
N VAL A 87 12.57 12.63 -4.46
CA VAL A 87 11.70 13.11 -5.54
C VAL A 87 11.81 14.61 -5.75
N ASP A 88 12.12 15.38 -4.71
CA ASP A 88 12.13 16.86 -4.69
C ASP A 88 10.97 17.46 -5.51
N PRO A 89 9.72 17.44 -4.97
CA PRO A 89 8.54 17.81 -5.73
C PRO A 89 8.68 19.23 -6.29
N PRO A 90 8.35 19.45 -7.58
CA PRO A 90 8.47 20.77 -8.19
C PRO A 90 7.51 21.76 -7.56
N PRO A 91 7.79 23.07 -7.64
CA PRO A 91 6.78 24.09 -7.35
C PRO A 91 5.64 23.98 -8.36
N GLY A 92 4.40 24.10 -7.88
CA GLY A 92 3.20 24.04 -8.72
C GLY A 92 2.24 22.90 -8.33
N PRO A 93 1.11 22.78 -9.01
CA PRO A 93 0.08 21.82 -8.64
C PRO A 93 0.48 20.40 -9.03
N TYR A 94 0.61 19.52 -8.04
CA TYR A 94 0.78 18.08 -8.22
C TYR A 94 -0.17 17.32 -7.29
N THR A 95 -0.37 16.04 -7.56
CA THR A 95 -1.11 15.12 -6.69
C THR A 95 -0.13 14.23 -5.95
N LEU A 96 -0.30 14.12 -4.63
CA LEU A 96 0.40 13.13 -3.82
C LEU A 96 -0.59 12.03 -3.45
N ALA A 97 -0.23 10.79 -3.74
CA ALA A 97 -1.06 9.64 -3.44
C ALA A 97 -0.25 8.57 -2.71
N GLY A 98 -0.96 7.68 -2.00
CA GLY A 98 -0.32 6.53 -1.39
C GLY A 98 -1.28 5.37 -1.20
N TRP A 99 -0.78 4.16 -1.40
CA TRP A 99 -1.54 2.93 -1.19
C TRP A 99 -1.15 2.27 0.12
N SER A 100 -2.12 1.80 0.92
CA SER A 100 -1.87 1.08 2.17
C SER A 100 -0.98 1.92 3.11
N PHE A 101 0.10 1.37 3.65
CA PHE A 101 1.10 2.10 4.44
C PHE A 101 1.70 3.31 3.69
N GLY A 102 1.74 3.26 2.35
CA GLY A 102 2.14 4.40 1.53
C GLY A 102 1.25 5.63 1.70
N GLY A 103 -0.01 5.47 2.07
CA GLY A 103 -0.91 6.58 2.39
C GLY A 103 -0.53 7.29 3.69
N VAL A 104 -0.12 6.56 4.72
CA VAL A 104 0.42 7.15 5.96
C VAL A 104 1.66 8.00 5.65
N LEU A 105 2.56 7.48 4.80
CA LEU A 105 3.74 8.21 4.37
C LEU A 105 3.39 9.44 3.51
N ALA A 106 2.39 9.34 2.62
CA ALA A 106 1.94 10.47 1.82
C ALA A 106 1.42 11.63 2.70
N VAL A 107 0.66 11.33 3.75
CA VAL A 107 0.22 12.34 4.73
C VAL A 107 1.42 12.94 5.46
N ALA A 108 2.35 12.12 5.95
CA ALA A 108 3.55 12.59 6.62
C ALA A 108 4.45 13.44 5.70
N MET A 109 4.55 13.10 4.41
CA MET A 109 5.26 13.90 3.42
C MET A 109 4.58 15.27 3.19
N ALA A 110 3.24 15.29 3.09
CA ALA A 110 2.49 16.53 2.90
C ALA A 110 2.60 17.45 4.11
N ASP A 111 2.62 16.89 5.32
CA ASP A 111 2.80 17.66 6.57
C ASP A 111 4.21 18.24 6.71
N ALA A 112 5.24 17.50 6.30
CA ALA A 112 6.63 17.94 6.34
C ALA A 112 6.95 19.08 5.34
N LEU A 113 6.09 19.33 4.35
CA LEU A 113 6.30 20.36 3.34
C LEU A 113 5.77 21.72 3.80
N PRO A 114 6.49 22.83 3.51
CA PRO A 114 5.96 24.17 3.69
C PRO A 114 4.71 24.39 2.81
N ALA A 115 3.82 25.28 3.23
CA ALA A 115 2.49 25.44 2.63
C ALA A 115 2.52 25.64 1.09
N GLU A 116 3.46 26.40 0.60
CA GLU A 116 3.65 26.73 -0.83
C GLU A 116 4.16 25.55 -1.68
N ARG A 117 4.67 24.50 -1.03
CA ARG A 117 5.14 23.27 -1.69
C ARG A 117 4.24 22.08 -1.48
N ARG A 118 3.13 22.24 -0.75
CA ARG A 118 2.18 21.17 -0.52
C ARG A 118 1.51 20.72 -1.81
N PRO A 119 1.12 19.42 -1.92
CA PRO A 119 0.36 18.94 -3.06
C PRO A 119 -0.98 19.71 -3.16
N ALA A 120 -1.47 19.87 -4.38
CA ALA A 120 -2.81 20.40 -4.61
C ALA A 120 -3.91 19.39 -4.22
N ARG A 121 -3.55 18.10 -4.10
CA ARG A 121 -4.46 17.00 -3.79
C ARG A 121 -3.74 15.87 -3.06
N LEU A 122 -4.43 15.28 -2.08
CA LEU A 122 -3.98 14.11 -1.33
C LEU A 122 -4.98 12.96 -1.51
N VAL A 123 -4.53 11.85 -2.08
CA VAL A 123 -5.37 10.68 -2.39
C VAL A 123 -4.80 9.43 -1.73
N LEU A 124 -5.59 8.78 -0.89
CA LEU A 124 -5.20 7.60 -0.13
C LEU A 124 -5.96 6.39 -0.66
N LEU A 125 -5.26 5.33 -1.03
CA LEU A 125 -5.85 4.10 -1.54
C LEU A 125 -5.80 3.03 -0.45
N ASP A 126 -6.96 2.65 0.03
CA ASP A 126 -7.18 1.62 1.06
C ASP A 126 -6.12 1.67 2.18
N SER A 127 -5.86 2.89 2.65
CA SER A 127 -4.86 3.21 3.65
C SER A 127 -5.52 3.35 5.02
N ILE A 128 -5.03 2.61 6.00
CA ILE A 128 -5.51 2.67 7.39
C ILE A 128 -4.77 3.79 8.11
N ALA A 129 -5.51 4.67 8.78
CA ALA A 129 -4.95 5.76 9.55
C ALA A 129 -4.20 5.26 10.80
N PRO A 130 -3.09 5.89 11.19
CA PRO A 130 -2.31 5.49 12.37
C PRO A 130 -2.93 6.05 13.67
N THR A 131 -4.23 5.80 13.88
CA THR A 131 -4.95 6.16 15.11
C THR A 131 -4.80 5.06 16.16
N GLU A 132 -5.03 5.38 17.43
CA GLU A 132 -4.89 4.41 18.53
C GLU A 132 -5.82 3.18 18.36
N GLU A 133 -6.95 3.34 17.68
CA GLU A 133 -7.87 2.24 17.36
C GLU A 133 -7.23 1.16 16.50
N TYR A 134 -6.33 1.55 15.58
CA TYR A 134 -5.67 0.64 14.63
C TYR A 134 -4.24 0.28 15.03
N LYS A 135 -3.74 0.79 16.13
CA LYS A 135 -2.42 0.44 16.69
C LYS A 135 -2.55 -0.75 17.63
N GLN A 136 -2.57 -1.93 17.07
CA GLN A 136 -2.64 -3.15 17.87
C GLN A 136 -1.25 -3.78 18.02
N PRO A 137 -0.96 -4.44 19.17
CA PRO A 137 0.22 -5.28 19.28
C PRO A 137 0.23 -6.40 18.23
N ASP A 138 1.42 -6.80 17.81
CA ASP A 138 1.58 -7.82 16.76
C ASP A 138 0.88 -9.15 17.09
N ASP A 139 0.85 -9.52 18.37
CA ASP A 139 0.23 -10.73 18.90
C ASP A 139 -1.30 -10.64 19.09
N ALA A 140 -1.87 -9.46 18.92
CA ALA A 140 -3.32 -9.25 18.92
C ALA A 140 -3.97 -9.50 17.54
N LEU A 141 -3.17 -9.68 16.48
CA LEU A 141 -3.68 -9.98 15.15
C LEU A 141 -4.10 -11.44 15.03
N GLU A 142 -5.38 -11.67 14.83
CA GLU A 142 -5.96 -13.00 14.72
C GLU A 142 -5.40 -13.77 13.51
N PRO A 143 -4.97 -15.05 13.69
CA PRO A 143 -4.41 -15.85 12.60
C PRO A 143 -5.34 -15.96 11.39
N GLY A 144 -6.66 -16.14 11.61
CA GLY A 144 -7.66 -16.23 10.55
C GLY A 144 -7.72 -14.95 9.69
N LEU A 145 -7.62 -13.78 10.32
CA LEU A 145 -7.57 -12.49 9.63
C LEU A 145 -6.32 -12.35 8.76
N LEU A 146 -5.15 -12.70 9.30
CA LEU A 146 -3.88 -12.67 8.56
C LEU A 146 -3.90 -13.62 7.36
N LEU A 147 -4.50 -14.80 7.50
CA LEU A 147 -4.67 -15.77 6.42
C LEU A 147 -5.65 -15.29 5.34
N ASP A 148 -6.74 -14.61 5.71
CA ASP A 148 -7.66 -14.02 4.73
C ASP A 148 -6.97 -12.91 3.93
N TRP A 149 -6.27 -12.01 4.59
CA TRP A 149 -5.46 -10.98 3.93
C TRP A 149 -4.38 -11.57 3.03
N PHE A 150 -3.73 -12.65 3.49
CA PHE A 150 -2.76 -13.38 2.68
C PHE A 150 -3.39 -14.01 1.44
N SER A 151 -4.63 -14.51 1.53
CA SER A 151 -5.35 -15.07 0.38
C SER A 151 -5.58 -14.00 -0.71
N MET A 152 -5.95 -12.78 -0.34
CA MET A 152 -6.06 -11.63 -1.25
C MET A 152 -4.71 -11.30 -1.90
N TYR A 153 -3.65 -11.19 -1.08
CA TYR A 153 -2.29 -10.94 -1.57
C TYR A 153 -1.81 -12.00 -2.55
N LEU A 154 -2.02 -13.28 -2.22
CA LEU A 154 -1.65 -14.40 -3.07
C LEU A 154 -2.38 -14.34 -4.42
N GLY A 155 -3.68 -14.06 -4.38
CA GLY A 155 -4.51 -13.89 -5.55
C GLY A 155 -4.00 -12.78 -6.48
N ALA A 156 -3.73 -11.60 -5.94
CA ALA A 156 -3.17 -10.47 -6.68
C ALA A 156 -1.79 -10.80 -7.26
N LYS A 157 -0.91 -11.41 -6.46
CA LYS A 157 0.45 -11.81 -6.89
C LYS A 157 0.43 -12.83 -8.05
N ARG A 158 -0.62 -13.63 -8.16
CA ARG A 158 -0.78 -14.69 -9.18
C ARG A 158 -1.71 -14.29 -10.32
N GLY A 159 -2.36 -13.13 -10.24
CA GLY A 159 -3.35 -12.67 -11.22
C GLY A 159 -4.62 -13.54 -11.26
N ARG A 160 -4.92 -14.25 -10.17
CA ARG A 160 -6.10 -15.12 -10.03
C ARG A 160 -6.67 -15.01 -8.62
N PRO A 161 -7.90 -14.49 -8.45
CA PRO A 161 -8.49 -14.31 -7.12
C PRO A 161 -8.58 -15.62 -6.34
N VAL A 162 -8.05 -15.62 -5.12
CA VAL A 162 -8.21 -16.72 -4.15
C VAL A 162 -9.35 -16.34 -3.23
N ARG A 163 -10.45 -17.09 -3.28
CA ARG A 163 -11.64 -16.84 -2.47
C ARG A 163 -11.86 -17.97 -1.48
N LEU A 164 -12.00 -17.60 -0.23
CA LEU A 164 -12.34 -18.50 0.86
C LEU A 164 -13.86 -18.48 1.11
N ALA A 165 -14.41 -19.61 1.54
CA ALA A 165 -15.79 -19.62 2.01
C ALA A 165 -15.92 -18.80 3.30
N PRO A 166 -17.05 -18.11 3.53
CA PRO A 166 -17.29 -17.40 4.80
C PRO A 166 -17.06 -18.31 6.01
N GLY A 167 -16.30 -17.83 6.99
CA GLY A 167 -15.98 -18.59 8.20
C GLY A 167 -14.96 -19.73 8.04
N ALA A 168 -14.40 -19.94 6.85
CA ALA A 168 -13.45 -21.04 6.60
C ALA A 168 -12.20 -20.99 7.49
N LEU A 169 -11.85 -19.81 8.00
CA LEU A 169 -10.68 -19.57 8.84
C LEU A 169 -11.02 -19.27 10.31
N ASP A 170 -12.29 -19.28 10.69
CA ASP A 170 -12.69 -18.94 12.06
C ASP A 170 -12.08 -19.88 13.08
N GLY A 171 -11.41 -19.31 14.09
CA GLY A 171 -10.77 -20.03 15.19
C GLY A 171 -9.60 -20.96 14.77
N ARG A 172 -9.14 -20.89 13.52
CA ARG A 172 -8.02 -21.72 13.06
C ARG A 172 -6.69 -21.11 13.44
N SER A 173 -5.76 -21.99 13.79
CA SER A 173 -4.35 -21.66 13.84
C SER A 173 -3.80 -21.42 12.42
N VAL A 174 -2.60 -20.84 12.32
CA VAL A 174 -1.92 -20.71 11.02
C VAL A 174 -1.64 -22.08 10.40
N ASP A 175 -1.29 -23.09 11.21
CA ASP A 175 -1.00 -24.45 10.73
C ASP A 175 -2.24 -25.14 10.16
N ASP A 176 -3.42 -24.90 10.75
CA ASP A 176 -4.69 -25.49 10.28
C ASP A 176 -5.32 -24.69 9.14
N GLY A 177 -5.03 -23.40 9.05
CA GLY A 177 -5.62 -22.51 8.04
C GLY A 177 -4.84 -22.45 6.73
N LEU A 178 -3.51 -22.61 6.74
CA LEU A 178 -2.71 -22.62 5.52
C LEU A 178 -3.10 -23.72 4.51
N PRO A 179 -3.43 -24.97 4.92
CA PRO A 179 -3.99 -25.97 4.01
C PRO A 179 -5.28 -25.48 3.33
N VAL A 180 -6.18 -24.80 4.06
CA VAL A 180 -7.42 -24.26 3.50
C VAL A 180 -7.14 -23.20 2.43
N VAL A 181 -6.15 -22.32 2.68
CA VAL A 181 -5.70 -21.32 1.69
C VAL A 181 -5.06 -21.99 0.49
N LEU A 182 -4.26 -23.06 0.70
CA LEU A 182 -3.64 -23.83 -0.40
C LEU A 182 -4.70 -24.45 -1.29
N ASP A 183 -5.69 -25.13 -0.72
CA ASP A 183 -6.77 -25.77 -1.46
C ASP A 183 -7.57 -24.76 -2.30
N ALA A 184 -7.91 -23.61 -1.71
CA ALA A 184 -8.59 -22.52 -2.41
C ALA A 184 -7.73 -21.94 -3.54
N ALA A 185 -6.42 -21.78 -3.32
CA ALA A 185 -5.48 -21.27 -4.32
C ALA A 185 -5.28 -22.25 -5.48
N VAL A 186 -5.25 -23.55 -5.21
CA VAL A 186 -5.22 -24.59 -6.24
C VAL A 186 -6.55 -24.62 -7.01
N ALA A 187 -7.67 -24.58 -6.31
CA ALA A 187 -9.00 -24.57 -6.95
C ALA A 187 -9.21 -23.37 -7.87
N SER A 188 -8.64 -22.19 -7.53
CA SER A 188 -8.69 -20.99 -8.37
C SER A 188 -7.65 -20.99 -9.51
N GLY A 189 -6.72 -21.92 -9.51
CA GLY A 189 -5.59 -21.98 -10.43
C GLY A 189 -4.50 -20.93 -10.14
N ALA A 190 -4.51 -20.30 -8.95
CA ALA A 190 -3.44 -19.41 -8.49
C ALA A 190 -2.17 -20.18 -8.15
N LEU A 191 -2.32 -21.44 -7.70
CA LEU A 191 -1.23 -22.37 -7.44
C LEU A 191 -1.45 -23.69 -8.19
N LEU A 192 -0.36 -24.43 -8.40
CA LEU A 192 -0.41 -25.75 -9.00
C LEU A 192 -0.84 -26.81 -7.98
N PRO A 193 -1.48 -27.94 -8.42
CA PRO A 193 -1.92 -28.99 -7.51
C PRO A 193 -0.81 -29.65 -6.68
N ASP A 194 0.42 -29.62 -7.17
CA ASP A 194 1.61 -30.17 -6.52
C ASP A 194 2.39 -29.13 -5.71
N THR A 195 1.82 -27.94 -5.48
CA THR A 195 2.48 -26.89 -4.68
C THR A 195 2.71 -27.37 -3.24
N PRO A 196 3.96 -27.42 -2.75
CA PRO A 196 4.24 -27.92 -1.42
C PRO A 196 3.85 -26.90 -0.34
N LEU A 197 3.15 -27.36 0.70
CA LEU A 197 2.72 -26.52 1.83
C LEU A 197 3.88 -25.74 2.51
N PRO A 198 5.10 -26.30 2.69
CA PRO A 198 6.23 -25.54 3.23
C PRO A 198 6.63 -24.33 2.39
N GLY A 199 6.44 -24.40 1.07
CA GLY A 199 6.69 -23.26 0.17
C GLY A 199 5.66 -22.14 0.36
N LEU A 200 4.38 -22.51 0.53
CA LEU A 200 3.32 -21.57 0.84
C LEU A 200 3.53 -20.94 2.22
N ARG A 201 3.93 -21.74 3.22
CA ARG A 201 4.29 -21.25 4.57
C ARG A 201 5.35 -20.15 4.50
N LYS A 202 6.44 -20.40 3.80
CA LYS A 202 7.52 -19.42 3.66
C LYS A 202 7.02 -18.12 3.02
N LEU A 203 6.13 -18.22 2.03
CA LEU A 203 5.53 -17.02 1.40
C LEU A 203 4.63 -16.28 2.38
N TYR A 204 3.82 -17.00 3.17
CA TYR A 204 2.99 -16.44 4.24
C TYR A 204 3.83 -15.71 5.29
N ASP A 205 4.87 -16.36 5.81
CA ASP A 205 5.74 -15.77 6.82
C ASP A 205 6.40 -14.48 6.30
N THR A 206 6.88 -14.48 5.05
CA THR A 206 7.43 -13.28 4.40
C THR A 206 6.40 -12.16 4.27
N TYR A 207 5.15 -12.50 3.96
CA TYR A 207 4.04 -11.55 3.85
C TYR A 207 3.71 -10.92 5.23
N VAL A 208 3.57 -11.77 6.26
CA VAL A 208 3.28 -11.33 7.63
C VAL A 208 4.41 -10.47 8.18
N ASP A 209 5.66 -10.84 7.97
CA ASP A 209 6.82 -10.01 8.37
C ASP A 209 6.75 -8.60 7.77
N GLY A 210 6.28 -8.48 6.51
CA GLY A 210 6.05 -7.20 5.86
C GLY A 210 4.95 -6.38 6.53
N LEU A 211 3.83 -7.00 6.90
CA LEU A 211 2.73 -6.35 7.62
C LEU A 211 3.18 -5.90 9.02
N LEU A 212 3.79 -6.79 9.79
CA LEU A 212 4.25 -6.51 11.14
C LEU A 212 5.32 -5.41 11.16
N ARG A 213 6.20 -5.35 10.16
CA ARG A 213 7.13 -4.23 9.99
C ARG A 213 6.40 -2.91 9.89
N ASN A 214 5.37 -2.82 9.03
CA ASN A 214 4.57 -1.60 8.87
C ASN A 214 3.84 -1.24 10.16
N ASN A 215 3.27 -2.22 10.85
CA ASN A 215 2.62 -2.05 12.14
C ASN A 215 3.61 -1.47 13.17
N ARG A 216 4.81 -2.02 13.29
CA ARG A 216 5.85 -1.57 14.22
C ARG A 216 6.38 -0.17 13.90
N LEU A 217 6.42 0.23 12.63
CA LEU A 217 6.76 1.60 12.21
C LEU A 217 5.63 2.58 12.53
N THR A 218 4.37 2.13 12.42
CA THR A 218 3.18 2.94 12.63
C THR A 218 2.87 3.10 14.13
N ALA A 219 3.09 2.08 14.95
CA ALA A 219 2.74 2.07 16.37
C ALA A 219 3.30 3.26 17.19
N PRO A 220 4.59 3.65 17.06
CA PRO A 220 5.13 4.82 17.76
C PRO A 220 4.79 6.14 17.06
N HIS A 221 4.27 6.11 15.83
CA HIS A 221 4.01 7.31 15.05
C HIS A 221 2.78 8.06 15.58
N ARG A 222 2.93 9.35 15.86
CA ARG A 222 1.83 10.26 16.18
C ARG A 222 1.53 11.08 14.94
N ALA A 223 0.48 10.70 14.22
CA ALA A 223 0.08 11.40 13.01
C ALA A 223 -0.40 12.82 13.35
N ALA A 224 0.15 13.79 12.64
CA ALA A 224 -0.47 15.11 12.57
C ALA A 224 -1.75 15.04 11.73
N PRO A 225 -2.71 15.96 11.95
CA PRO A 225 -3.84 16.12 11.04
C PRO A 225 -3.35 16.40 9.61
N ALA A 226 -4.04 15.83 8.64
CA ALA A 226 -3.71 16.05 7.22
C ALA A 226 -3.81 17.55 6.89
N PRO A 227 -2.79 18.15 6.24
CA PRO A 227 -2.70 19.59 6.04
C PRO A 227 -3.61 20.12 4.92
N LEU A 228 -4.38 19.25 4.26
CA LEU A 228 -5.32 19.53 3.18
C LEU A 228 -6.44 18.47 3.14
N PRO A 229 -7.53 18.71 2.37
CA PRO A 229 -8.60 17.71 2.25
C PRO A 229 -8.07 16.37 1.75
N VAL A 230 -8.61 15.28 2.30
CA VAL A 230 -8.23 13.91 1.99
C VAL A 230 -9.30 13.27 1.10
N VAL A 231 -8.88 12.64 0.01
CA VAL A 231 -9.69 11.72 -0.79
C VAL A 231 -9.26 10.31 -0.46
N LEU A 232 -10.15 9.53 0.17
CA LEU A 232 -9.93 8.12 0.48
C LEU A 232 -10.64 7.25 -0.55
N VAL A 233 -9.91 6.38 -1.21
CA VAL A 233 -10.48 5.34 -2.09
C VAL A 233 -10.39 4.01 -1.35
N LYS A 234 -11.52 3.49 -0.89
CA LYS A 234 -11.61 2.23 -0.15
C LYS A 234 -11.98 1.10 -1.10
N ALA A 235 -11.29 -0.03 -1.01
CA ALA A 235 -11.65 -1.23 -1.75
C ALA A 235 -12.91 -1.88 -1.16
N GLU A 236 -13.76 -2.50 -1.99
CA GLU A 236 -14.93 -3.26 -1.53
C GLU A 236 -14.53 -4.37 -0.55
N ARG A 237 -13.41 -5.05 -0.80
CA ARG A 237 -12.77 -5.98 0.13
C ARG A 237 -11.51 -5.34 0.72
N SER A 238 -11.70 -4.35 1.58
CA SER A 238 -10.63 -3.74 2.36
C SER A 238 -10.10 -4.69 3.45
N LEU A 239 -8.89 -4.43 3.94
CA LEU A 239 -8.36 -5.11 5.14
C LEU A 239 -9.19 -4.82 6.38
N VAL A 240 -9.90 -3.68 6.42
CA VAL A 240 -10.81 -3.28 7.50
C VAL A 240 -12.19 -3.02 6.92
N PRO A 241 -13.05 -4.02 6.80
CA PRO A 241 -14.37 -3.86 6.17
C PRO A 241 -15.33 -3.00 6.99
N GLY A 242 -15.22 -2.97 8.32
CA GLY A 242 -16.20 -2.36 9.23
C GLY A 242 -16.14 -0.84 9.38
N ASP A 243 -15.07 -0.17 8.88
CA ASP A 243 -14.95 1.30 8.95
C ASP A 243 -14.75 1.87 7.54
N ASP A 244 -15.73 2.67 7.10
CA ASP A 244 -15.66 3.30 5.77
C ASP A 244 -14.60 4.39 5.67
N THR A 245 -14.18 4.96 6.80
CA THR A 245 -13.17 6.03 6.86
C THR A 245 -11.75 5.52 7.09
N LEU A 246 -11.58 4.23 7.39
CA LEU A 246 -10.32 3.60 7.76
C LEU A 246 -9.54 4.40 8.82
N GLY A 247 -10.27 5.06 9.75
CA GLY A 247 -9.73 5.89 10.83
C GLY A 247 -9.27 7.29 10.42
N TRP A 248 -9.44 7.72 9.16
CA TRP A 248 -8.97 9.05 8.71
C TRP A 248 -9.86 10.20 9.15
N LEU A 249 -11.12 9.97 9.56
CA LEU A 249 -12.05 11.05 9.90
C LEU A 249 -11.49 12.03 10.94
N PRO A 250 -10.95 11.61 12.09
CA PRO A 250 -10.37 12.52 13.09
C PRO A 250 -9.08 13.19 12.63
N LEU A 251 -8.40 12.68 11.61
CA LEU A 251 -7.15 13.21 11.07
C LEU A 251 -7.34 14.09 9.82
N ALA A 252 -8.57 14.31 9.37
CA ALA A 252 -8.88 15.09 8.16
C ALA A 252 -9.71 16.36 8.46
N PRO A 253 -9.17 17.35 9.21
CA PRO A 253 -9.91 18.55 9.63
C PRO A 253 -10.33 19.44 8.45
N HIS A 254 -9.70 19.30 7.30
CA HIS A 254 -10.03 20.03 6.07
C HIS A 254 -11.05 19.30 5.18
N GLY A 255 -11.55 18.15 5.62
CA GLY A 255 -12.54 17.33 4.94
C GLY A 255 -11.99 15.96 4.49
N LEU A 256 -12.87 14.99 4.54
CA LEU A 256 -12.65 13.61 4.06
C LEU A 256 -13.75 13.24 3.06
N THR A 257 -13.36 12.87 1.86
CA THR A 257 -14.30 12.31 0.88
C THR A 257 -13.93 10.84 0.67
N VAL A 258 -14.89 9.94 0.83
CA VAL A 258 -14.70 8.51 0.67
C VAL A 258 -15.33 8.02 -0.62
N HIS A 259 -14.59 7.26 -1.41
CA HIS A 259 -15.06 6.59 -2.60
C HIS A 259 -14.82 5.08 -2.48
N LEU A 260 -15.83 4.28 -2.72
CA LEU A 260 -15.68 2.84 -2.84
C LEU A 260 -15.24 2.49 -4.27
N CYS A 261 -14.39 1.50 -4.42
CA CYS A 261 -14.01 0.96 -5.71
C CYS A 261 -14.03 -0.58 -5.71
N PRO A 262 -14.29 -1.21 -6.87
CA PRO A 262 -14.27 -2.65 -7.00
C PRO A 262 -12.93 -3.27 -6.67
N GLY A 263 -12.95 -4.56 -6.31
CA GLY A 263 -11.77 -5.33 -6.00
C GLY A 263 -11.47 -5.42 -4.51
N ASP A 264 -10.29 -5.91 -4.21
CA ASP A 264 -9.77 -5.98 -2.84
C ASP A 264 -8.55 -5.06 -2.67
N HIS A 265 -8.04 -5.03 -1.43
CA HIS A 265 -6.87 -4.22 -1.06
C HIS A 265 -5.71 -4.31 -2.07
N TYR A 266 -5.47 -5.48 -2.66
CA TYR A 266 -4.34 -5.73 -3.56
C TYR A 266 -4.70 -5.64 -5.04
N THR A 267 -5.97 -5.87 -5.41
CA THR A 267 -6.42 -5.91 -6.81
C THR A 267 -7.01 -4.60 -7.31
N MET A 268 -7.29 -3.63 -6.44
CA MET A 268 -7.84 -2.31 -6.82
C MET A 268 -6.97 -1.55 -7.85
N LEU A 269 -5.65 -1.84 -7.90
CA LEU A 269 -4.71 -1.23 -8.84
C LEU A 269 -4.67 -1.95 -10.21
N ASP A 270 -5.37 -3.08 -10.34
CA ASP A 270 -5.43 -3.90 -11.56
C ASP A 270 -6.87 -4.13 -12.06
N HIS A 271 -7.88 -3.89 -11.22
CA HIS A 271 -9.28 -3.98 -11.60
C HIS A 271 -9.66 -2.79 -12.52
N PRO A 272 -10.15 -3.00 -13.75
CA PRO A 272 -10.36 -1.90 -14.72
C PRO A 272 -11.19 -0.74 -14.18
N ASP A 273 -12.39 -1.02 -13.63
CA ASP A 273 -13.29 0.03 -13.12
C ASP A 273 -12.72 0.77 -11.89
N ALA A 274 -11.91 0.08 -11.08
CA ALA A 274 -11.21 0.70 -9.95
C ALA A 274 -10.09 1.62 -10.46
N VAL A 275 -9.31 1.16 -11.43
CA VAL A 275 -8.24 1.95 -12.07
C VAL A 275 -8.79 3.23 -12.69
N ASP A 276 -9.91 3.16 -13.42
CA ASP A 276 -10.57 4.33 -14.01
C ASP A 276 -11.09 5.30 -12.95
N THR A 277 -11.66 4.77 -11.87
CA THR A 277 -12.10 5.58 -10.73
C THR A 277 -10.93 6.28 -10.06
N ILE A 278 -9.85 5.55 -9.76
CA ILE A 278 -8.63 6.09 -9.17
C ILE A 278 -8.02 7.16 -10.08
N ALA A 279 -7.91 6.92 -11.38
CA ALA A 279 -7.34 7.88 -12.32
C ALA A 279 -8.11 9.22 -12.33
N ARG A 280 -9.46 9.17 -12.33
CA ARG A 280 -10.30 10.38 -12.21
C ARG A 280 -10.06 11.12 -10.89
N LEU A 281 -10.03 10.41 -9.77
CA LEU A 281 -9.84 10.99 -8.45
C LEU A 281 -8.44 11.59 -8.27
N LEU A 282 -7.41 11.01 -8.86
CA LEU A 282 -6.06 11.57 -8.86
C LEU A 282 -6.00 12.91 -9.60
N ARG A 283 -6.83 13.11 -10.61
CA ARG A 283 -6.91 14.37 -11.35
C ARG A 283 -7.79 15.44 -10.69
N GLY A 284 -8.78 15.03 -9.92
CA GLY A 284 -9.72 15.94 -9.28
C GLY A 284 -10.98 16.21 -10.11
N ALA A 285 -11.38 15.24 -10.88
CA ALA A 285 -12.65 15.22 -11.61
C ALA A 285 -13.70 14.40 -10.84
#